data_50604491f109ae8d60d3d036101c8b67
#
_entry.id   50604491f109ae8d60d3d036101c8b67
#
_cell.length_a   1.000
_cell.length_b   1.000
_cell.length_c   1.000
_cell.angle_alpha   90.00
_cell.angle_beta   90.00
_cell.angle_gamma   90.00
#
_symmetry.space_group_name_H-M   'P 1'
#
loop_
_entity.id
_entity.type
_entity.pdbx_description
1 polymer ?
#
loop_
_entity_poly.entity_id
_entity_poly.type
_entity_poly.pdbx_seq_one_letter_code
_entity_poly.pdbx_strand_id
1 'polypeptide(L)'
;LTTIGMEWIDIELTARQLDIVKLVKAHAPITGDQIAEMLGLSRATIRSDLSLLVMLHMLSAKPKVGYFPGELHKAEASAPNWMSISVKQVQGMPVIVTGSLSVHEAVVTLFLENAETLTVIDDQKRFLGIVTAKDMLKLTLGNSQAGSMPVGMVMSRLPDMAAVGPEDLVETVVRIMLAHGLDGVPVLSPEREVVGWVGKTTILRRLLEAADEIHE
;
A
#
# COMPACT_ATOMS: atom_id res chain seq x y z
N LEU A 1 1.10 20.74 5.21
CA LEU A 1 -0.31 20.38 5.41
C LEU A 1 -0.42 18.88 5.26
N THR A 2 -0.50 18.14 6.37
CA THR A 2 -0.64 16.69 6.35
C THR A 2 -2.09 16.37 6.66
N THR A 3 -2.84 15.98 5.64
CA THR A 3 -4.22 15.52 5.73
C THR A 3 -4.22 14.11 6.29
N ILE A 4 -4.81 13.91 7.45
CA ILE A 4 -5.12 12.58 7.98
C ILE A 4 -6.55 12.28 7.52
N GLY A 5 -6.67 11.43 6.47
CA GLY A 5 -7.96 11.07 5.92
C GLY A 5 -8.77 10.18 6.85
N MET A 6 -9.82 10.74 7.40
CA MET A 6 -11.03 10.01 7.79
C MET A 6 -12.20 10.76 7.16
N GLU A 7 -12.96 10.10 6.32
CA GLU A 7 -13.94 10.62 5.34
C GLU A 7 -15.15 11.38 5.90
N TRP A 8 -15.17 11.78 7.17
CA TRP A 8 -16.34 12.46 7.75
C TRP A 8 -16.05 13.80 8.42
N ILE A 9 -14.80 14.15 8.67
CA ILE A 9 -14.45 15.49 9.18
C ILE A 9 -13.02 15.81 8.72
N ASP A 10 -12.86 16.72 7.76
CA ASP A 10 -11.58 17.37 7.45
C ASP A 10 -11.19 18.28 8.62
N ILE A 11 -10.54 17.71 9.65
CA ILE A 11 -10.01 18.50 10.76
C ILE A 11 -8.58 18.86 10.38
N GLU A 12 -8.38 20.06 9.87
CA GLU A 12 -7.04 20.63 9.71
C GLU A 12 -6.48 21.01 11.08
N LEU A 13 -5.55 20.18 11.59
CA LEU A 13 -4.81 20.51 12.78
C LEU A 13 -3.77 21.60 12.50
N THR A 14 -3.66 22.55 13.39
CA THR A 14 -2.58 23.55 13.33
C THR A 14 -1.21 22.90 13.57
N ALA A 15 -0.13 23.52 13.08
CA ALA A 15 1.24 23.06 13.33
C ALA A 15 1.51 22.84 14.84
N ARG A 16 1.02 23.75 15.68
CA ARG A 16 1.15 23.65 17.14
C ARG A 16 0.42 22.42 17.72
N GLN A 17 -0.77 22.10 17.23
CA GLN A 17 -1.53 20.91 17.66
C GLN A 17 -0.81 19.62 17.27
N LEU A 18 -0.24 19.58 16.06
CA LEU A 18 0.59 18.45 15.61
C LEU A 18 1.83 18.27 16.50
N ASP A 19 2.48 19.35 16.87
CA ASP A 19 3.67 19.30 17.74
C ASP A 19 3.30 18.83 19.16
N ILE A 20 2.15 19.26 19.70
CA ILE A 20 1.64 18.74 20.98
C ILE A 20 1.43 17.21 20.90
N VAL A 21 0.81 16.71 19.83
CA VAL A 21 0.58 15.27 19.63
C VAL A 21 1.90 14.49 19.58
N LYS A 22 2.91 15.01 18.84
CA LYS A 22 4.24 14.39 18.76
C LYS A 22 4.93 14.34 20.13
N LEU A 23 4.88 15.44 20.90
CA LEU A 23 5.47 15.49 22.23
C LEU A 23 4.82 14.49 23.20
N VAL A 24 3.48 14.38 23.17
CA VAL A 24 2.79 13.40 23.99
C VAL A 24 3.12 11.97 23.58
N LYS A 25 3.21 11.68 22.26
CA LYS A 25 3.66 10.35 21.78
C LYS A 25 5.05 9.96 22.29
N ALA A 26 5.99 10.92 22.31
CA ALA A 26 7.38 10.68 22.68
C ALA A 26 7.62 10.59 24.20
N HIS A 27 6.82 11.30 25.00
CA HIS A 27 7.13 11.55 26.41
C HIS A 27 6.00 11.17 27.39
N ALA A 28 4.97 10.46 26.95
CA ALA A 28 3.85 10.08 27.84
C ALA A 28 4.30 9.17 28.99
N PRO A 29 3.81 9.41 30.22
CA PRO A 29 2.91 10.47 30.65
C PRO A 29 3.59 11.84 30.76
N ILE A 30 2.98 12.87 30.20
CA ILE A 30 3.53 14.24 30.22
C ILE A 30 2.48 15.22 30.68
N THR A 31 2.86 16.18 31.54
CA THR A 31 1.93 17.20 32.07
C THR A 31 1.76 18.36 31.09
N GLY A 32 0.65 19.09 31.23
CA GLY A 32 0.43 20.29 30.40
C GLY A 32 1.48 21.37 30.61
N ASP A 33 2.08 21.47 31.81
CA ASP A 33 3.17 22.40 32.09
C ASP A 33 4.46 22.03 31.36
N GLN A 34 4.81 20.73 31.33
CA GLN A 34 5.95 20.22 30.59
C GLN A 34 5.77 20.38 29.06
N ILE A 35 4.57 20.15 28.55
CA ILE A 35 4.27 20.39 27.12
C ILE A 35 4.47 21.88 26.79
N ALA A 36 3.95 22.76 27.63
CA ALA A 36 4.08 24.20 27.44
C ALA A 36 5.56 24.65 27.47
N GLU A 37 6.33 24.13 28.41
CA GLU A 37 7.77 24.40 28.55
C GLU A 37 8.54 23.96 27.30
N MET A 38 8.32 22.75 26.83
CA MET A 38 8.97 22.19 25.63
C MET A 38 8.64 22.96 24.35
N LEU A 39 7.45 23.56 24.28
CA LEU A 39 7.03 24.41 23.16
C LEU A 39 7.44 25.90 23.33
N GLY A 40 8.02 26.28 24.46
CA GLY A 40 8.33 27.69 24.77
C GLY A 40 7.09 28.56 24.92
N LEU A 41 5.96 27.99 25.38
CA LEU A 41 4.66 28.64 25.49
C LEU A 41 4.14 28.60 26.93
N SER A 42 3.11 29.42 27.24
CA SER A 42 2.41 29.29 28.51
C SER A 42 1.37 28.17 28.48
N ARG A 43 1.10 27.58 29.66
CA ARG A 43 0.02 26.59 29.80
C ARG A 43 -1.35 27.13 29.38
N ALA A 44 -1.59 28.41 29.64
CA ALA A 44 -2.82 29.09 29.23
C ALA A 44 -2.99 29.08 27.72
N THR A 45 -1.89 29.26 26.97
CA THR A 45 -1.86 29.31 25.51
C THR A 45 -2.23 27.97 24.88
N ILE A 46 -1.77 26.85 25.46
CA ILE A 46 -2.01 25.51 24.89
C ILE A 46 -3.25 24.82 25.44
N ARG A 47 -3.95 25.44 26.40
CA ARG A 47 -5.10 24.84 27.10
C ARG A 47 -6.24 24.46 26.14
N SER A 48 -6.57 25.36 25.22
CA SER A 48 -7.62 25.13 24.22
C SER A 48 -7.23 24.01 23.25
N ASP A 49 -5.96 23.96 22.84
CA ASP A 49 -5.45 22.92 21.97
C ASP A 49 -5.48 21.56 22.65
N LEU A 50 -5.05 21.47 23.91
CA LEU A 50 -5.12 20.25 24.70
C LEU A 50 -6.57 19.76 24.86
N SER A 51 -7.51 20.68 25.15
CA SER A 51 -8.93 20.33 25.28
C SER A 51 -9.52 19.82 23.96
N LEU A 52 -9.19 20.48 22.85
CA LEU A 52 -9.60 20.05 21.52
C LEU A 52 -9.06 18.65 21.16
N LEU A 53 -7.75 18.43 21.37
CA LEU A 53 -7.11 17.17 21.08
C LEU A 53 -7.63 16.00 21.93
N VAL A 54 -8.05 16.27 23.18
CA VAL A 54 -8.73 15.29 24.03
C VAL A 54 -10.16 15.02 23.53
N MET A 55 -10.90 16.05 23.14
CA MET A 55 -12.24 15.91 22.57
C MET A 55 -12.23 15.11 21.24
N LEU A 56 -11.18 15.26 20.45
CA LEU A 56 -10.95 14.52 19.21
C LEU A 56 -10.38 13.11 19.42
N HIS A 57 -10.28 12.64 20.67
CA HIS A 57 -9.67 11.37 21.03
C HIS A 57 -8.22 11.16 20.54
N MET A 58 -7.54 12.23 20.15
CA MET A 58 -6.12 12.20 19.78
C MET A 58 -5.20 12.15 20.99
N LEU A 59 -5.66 12.69 22.10
CA LEU A 59 -5.02 12.61 23.42
C LEU A 59 -6.02 12.06 24.45
N SER A 60 -5.47 11.45 25.50
CA SER A 60 -6.20 11.07 26.71
C SER A 60 -5.61 11.79 27.91
N ALA A 61 -6.45 12.31 28.81
CA ALA A 61 -6.01 13.02 30.00
C ALA A 61 -6.38 12.22 31.25
N LYS A 62 -5.41 11.99 32.15
CA LYS A 62 -5.67 11.39 33.47
C LYS A 62 -5.39 12.46 34.54
N PRO A 63 -6.38 12.75 35.42
CA PRO A 63 -6.21 13.74 36.50
C PRO A 63 -4.97 13.42 37.35
N LYS A 64 -4.18 14.45 37.65
CA LYS A 64 -2.95 14.39 38.46
C LYS A 64 -1.79 13.58 37.86
N VAL A 65 -1.97 12.95 36.68
CA VAL A 65 -0.93 12.17 36.01
C VAL A 65 -0.42 12.90 34.78
N GLY A 66 -1.33 13.36 33.90
CA GLY A 66 -0.95 14.06 32.68
C GLY A 66 -1.69 13.54 31.44
N TYR A 67 -1.09 13.82 30.29
CA TYR A 67 -1.59 13.45 28.97
C TYR A 67 -0.90 12.21 28.45
N PHE A 68 -1.68 11.40 27.71
CA PHE A 68 -1.27 10.17 27.04
C PHE A 68 -1.72 10.23 25.59
N PRO A 69 -1.17 9.42 24.69
CA PRO A 69 -1.74 9.18 23.38
C PRO A 69 -3.21 8.73 23.52
N GLY A 70 -4.10 9.28 22.70
CA GLY A 70 -5.52 8.94 22.68
C GLY A 70 -5.80 7.59 22.05
N GLU A 71 -7.08 7.18 22.07
CA GLU A 71 -7.52 5.87 21.51
C GLU A 71 -7.30 5.76 20.01
N LEU A 72 -7.42 6.85 19.26
CA LEU A 72 -7.06 6.88 17.83
C LEU A 72 -5.60 6.48 17.58
N HIS A 73 -4.69 6.86 18.47
CA HIS A 73 -3.29 6.46 18.39
C HIS A 73 -3.01 5.05 18.94
N LYS A 74 -3.86 4.55 19.83
CA LYS A 74 -3.78 3.14 20.27
C LYS A 74 -4.23 2.21 19.16
N ALA A 75 -5.26 2.59 18.42
CA ALA A 75 -5.72 1.85 17.24
C ALA A 75 -4.65 1.84 16.14
N GLU A 76 -3.94 2.97 15.90
CA GLU A 76 -2.80 3.00 14.97
C GLU A 76 -1.61 2.14 15.44
N ALA A 77 -1.37 2.06 16.77
CA ALA A 77 -0.28 1.27 17.33
C ALA A 77 -0.61 -0.22 17.50
N SER A 78 -1.89 -0.57 17.51
CA SER A 78 -2.39 -1.94 17.66
C SER A 78 -2.98 -2.51 16.37
N ALA A 79 -3.23 -1.67 15.35
CA ALA A 79 -3.57 -2.17 14.03
C ALA A 79 -2.38 -2.97 13.49
N PRO A 80 -2.57 -4.23 13.09
CA PRO A 80 -1.52 -4.95 12.40
C PRO A 80 -1.09 -4.08 11.23
N ASN A 81 0.19 -3.66 11.24
CA ASN A 81 0.71 -2.82 10.17
C ASN A 81 0.88 -3.67 8.92
N TRP A 82 -0.23 -4.02 8.28
CA TRP A 82 -0.29 -4.89 7.09
C TRP A 82 0.64 -4.41 5.98
N MET A 83 0.99 -3.12 5.96
CA MET A 83 1.95 -2.56 5.00
C MET A 83 3.40 -2.90 5.34
N SER A 84 3.71 -3.23 6.60
CA SER A 84 5.06 -3.59 7.04
C SER A 84 5.37 -5.09 6.93
N ILE A 85 4.41 -5.91 6.49
CA ILE A 85 4.67 -7.33 6.21
C ILE A 85 5.45 -7.48 4.91
N SER A 86 6.24 -8.54 4.80
CA SER A 86 7.01 -8.81 3.59
C SER A 86 6.12 -9.31 2.45
N VAL A 87 6.51 -8.99 1.22
CA VAL A 87 5.86 -9.43 -0.02
C VAL A 87 5.71 -10.95 -0.05
N LYS A 88 6.71 -11.70 0.43
CA LYS A 88 6.72 -13.15 0.55
C LYS A 88 5.51 -13.73 1.29
N GLN A 89 4.96 -12.99 2.27
CA GLN A 89 3.82 -13.44 3.07
C GLN A 89 2.47 -13.27 2.34
N VAL A 90 2.43 -12.46 1.28
CA VAL A 90 1.20 -12.10 0.58
C VAL A 90 1.21 -12.46 -0.90
N GLN A 91 2.38 -12.75 -1.48
CA GLN A 91 2.46 -13.08 -2.91
C GLN A 91 1.68 -14.35 -3.24
N GLY A 92 1.02 -14.31 -4.41
CA GLY A 92 0.37 -15.47 -5.03
C GLY A 92 1.19 -16.00 -6.19
N MET A 93 0.67 -17.05 -6.82
CA MET A 93 1.26 -17.62 -8.03
C MET A 93 0.93 -16.75 -9.24
N PRO A 94 1.93 -16.31 -10.01
CA PRO A 94 1.70 -15.62 -11.28
C PRO A 94 1.25 -16.60 -12.37
N VAL A 95 0.42 -16.13 -13.32
CA VAL A 95 0.22 -16.86 -14.57
C VAL A 95 1.32 -16.45 -15.54
N ILE A 96 2.18 -17.41 -15.89
CA ILE A 96 3.39 -17.18 -16.66
C ILE A 96 3.23 -17.71 -18.09
N VAL A 97 3.67 -16.90 -19.05
CA VAL A 97 3.71 -17.29 -20.47
C VAL A 97 5.06 -16.90 -21.09
N THR A 98 5.48 -17.59 -22.14
CA THR A 98 6.67 -17.21 -22.91
C THR A 98 6.36 -16.08 -23.87
N GLY A 99 7.35 -15.23 -24.18
CA GLY A 99 7.19 -14.13 -25.12
C GLY A 99 6.85 -14.57 -26.56
N SER A 100 7.10 -15.84 -26.91
CA SER A 100 6.76 -16.46 -28.21
C SER A 100 5.31 -16.93 -28.34
N LEU A 101 4.57 -17.03 -27.21
CA LEU A 101 3.17 -17.43 -27.22
C LEU A 101 2.35 -16.45 -28.07
N SER A 102 1.39 -16.96 -28.86
CA SER A 102 0.53 -16.09 -29.66
C SER A 102 -0.48 -15.32 -28.77
N VAL A 103 -0.90 -14.16 -29.22
CA VAL A 103 -1.95 -13.36 -28.55
C VAL A 103 -3.24 -14.18 -28.39
N HIS A 104 -3.60 -15.02 -29.39
CA HIS A 104 -4.78 -15.87 -29.29
C HIS A 104 -4.67 -16.87 -28.13
N GLU A 105 -3.55 -17.60 -28.06
CA GLU A 105 -3.31 -18.54 -26.94
C GLU A 105 -3.23 -17.83 -25.60
N ALA A 106 -2.65 -16.63 -25.56
CA ALA A 106 -2.59 -15.83 -24.35
C ALA A 106 -3.98 -15.38 -23.88
N VAL A 107 -4.89 -15.01 -24.80
CA VAL A 107 -6.29 -14.73 -24.46
C VAL A 107 -6.97 -15.97 -23.88
N VAL A 108 -6.78 -17.15 -24.50
CA VAL A 108 -7.31 -18.40 -23.98
C VAL A 108 -6.76 -18.69 -22.57
N THR A 109 -5.47 -18.47 -22.34
CA THR A 109 -4.83 -18.65 -21.03
C THR A 109 -5.45 -17.72 -19.97
N LEU A 110 -5.67 -16.44 -20.29
CA LEU A 110 -6.35 -15.51 -19.36
C LEU A 110 -7.72 -16.02 -18.91
N PHE A 111 -8.52 -16.57 -19.85
CA PHE A 111 -9.84 -17.09 -19.52
C PHE A 111 -9.77 -18.39 -18.71
N LEU A 112 -8.90 -19.32 -19.07
CA LEU A 112 -8.78 -20.61 -18.39
C LEU A 112 -8.27 -20.45 -16.96
N GLU A 113 -7.30 -19.55 -16.75
CA GLU A 113 -6.70 -19.28 -15.44
C GLU A 113 -7.48 -18.23 -14.64
N ASN A 114 -8.57 -17.69 -15.18
CA ASN A 114 -9.33 -16.58 -14.60
C ASN A 114 -8.41 -15.41 -14.15
N ALA A 115 -7.44 -15.09 -14.99
CA ALA A 115 -6.42 -14.09 -14.73
C ALA A 115 -6.70 -12.77 -15.48
N GLU A 116 -6.35 -11.64 -14.88
CA GLU A 116 -6.44 -10.32 -15.52
C GLU A 116 -5.13 -9.93 -16.22
N THR A 117 -4.02 -10.56 -15.80
CA THR A 117 -2.67 -10.23 -16.25
C THR A 117 -1.85 -11.51 -16.40
N LEU A 118 -1.10 -11.60 -17.49
CA LEU A 118 -0.07 -12.62 -17.70
C LEU A 118 1.32 -12.01 -17.51
N THR A 119 2.17 -12.75 -16.84
CA THR A 119 3.59 -12.41 -16.69
C THR A 119 4.37 -13.06 -17.83
N VAL A 120 5.08 -12.24 -18.60
CA VAL A 120 5.83 -12.71 -19.80
C VAL A 120 7.28 -12.92 -19.43
N ILE A 121 7.83 -14.08 -19.78
CA ILE A 121 9.22 -14.46 -19.57
C ILE A 121 9.93 -14.81 -20.88
N ASP A 122 11.28 -14.78 -20.83
CA ASP A 122 12.12 -15.32 -21.90
C ASP A 122 12.38 -16.82 -21.72
N ASP A 123 13.13 -17.40 -22.65
CA ASP A 123 13.52 -18.83 -22.64
C ASP A 123 14.45 -19.17 -21.45
N GLN A 124 15.02 -18.16 -20.78
CA GLN A 124 15.86 -18.31 -19.59
C GLN A 124 15.08 -18.04 -18.30
N LYS A 125 13.72 -18.01 -18.40
CA LYS A 125 12.77 -17.73 -17.30
C LYS A 125 12.89 -16.31 -16.69
N ARG A 126 13.59 -15.39 -17.33
CA ARG A 126 13.71 -14.02 -16.85
C ARG A 126 12.49 -13.20 -17.25
N PHE A 127 12.09 -12.33 -16.37
CA PHE A 127 10.98 -11.41 -16.57
C PHE A 127 11.23 -10.47 -17.76
N LEU A 128 10.26 -10.41 -18.69
CA LEU A 128 10.27 -9.49 -19.83
C LEU A 128 9.25 -8.37 -19.70
N GLY A 129 8.08 -8.64 -19.14
CA GLY A 129 7.00 -7.69 -19.04
C GLY A 129 5.68 -8.34 -18.63
N ILE A 130 4.60 -7.59 -18.75
CA ILE A 130 3.24 -8.07 -18.49
C ILE A 130 2.35 -7.80 -19.69
N VAL A 131 1.29 -8.57 -19.83
CA VAL A 131 0.23 -8.31 -20.79
C VAL A 131 -1.12 -8.48 -20.11
N THR A 132 -2.00 -7.50 -20.26
CA THR A 132 -3.33 -7.50 -19.66
C THR A 132 -4.41 -7.84 -20.69
N ALA A 133 -5.58 -8.29 -20.22
CA ALA A 133 -6.76 -8.47 -21.08
C ALA A 133 -7.09 -7.19 -21.87
N LYS A 134 -6.90 -6.01 -21.25
CA LYS A 134 -7.13 -4.71 -21.87
C LYS A 134 -6.15 -4.41 -23.02
N ASP A 135 -4.89 -4.81 -22.88
CA ASP A 135 -3.89 -4.64 -23.94
C ASP A 135 -4.23 -5.52 -25.15
N MET A 136 -4.62 -6.77 -24.90
CA MET A 136 -5.05 -7.69 -25.96
C MET A 136 -6.33 -7.22 -26.66
N LEU A 137 -7.30 -6.70 -25.90
CA LEU A 137 -8.53 -6.15 -26.47
C LEU A 137 -8.24 -4.95 -27.39
N LYS A 138 -7.41 -4.00 -26.93
CA LYS A 138 -7.02 -2.84 -27.76
C LYS A 138 -6.36 -3.27 -29.07
N LEU A 139 -5.49 -4.29 -29.00
CA LEU A 139 -4.76 -4.78 -30.15
C LEU A 139 -5.70 -5.47 -31.16
N THR A 140 -6.59 -6.36 -30.67
CA THR A 140 -7.48 -7.16 -31.52
C THR A 140 -8.57 -6.33 -32.19
N LEU A 141 -9.01 -5.24 -31.55
CA LEU A 141 -9.96 -4.28 -32.16
C LEU A 141 -9.35 -3.50 -33.33
N GLY A 142 -8.04 -3.27 -33.30
CA GLY A 142 -7.34 -2.50 -34.34
C GLY A 142 -6.72 -3.32 -35.46
N ASN A 143 -6.57 -4.65 -35.27
CA ASN A 143 -5.85 -5.51 -36.22
C ASN A 143 -6.44 -6.93 -36.24
N SER A 144 -7.02 -7.33 -37.37
CA SER A 144 -7.60 -8.67 -37.56
C SER A 144 -6.57 -9.81 -37.51
N GLN A 145 -5.29 -9.52 -37.73
CA GLN A 145 -4.21 -10.50 -37.65
C GLN A 145 -3.48 -10.53 -36.30
N ALA A 146 -3.93 -9.73 -35.35
CA ALA A 146 -3.30 -9.60 -34.03
C ALA A 146 -3.22 -10.92 -33.26
N GLY A 147 -4.18 -11.82 -33.48
CA GLY A 147 -4.21 -13.12 -32.81
C GLY A 147 -2.99 -14.00 -33.05
N SER A 148 -2.32 -13.87 -34.18
CA SER A 148 -1.10 -14.66 -34.52
C SER A 148 0.20 -13.99 -34.05
N MET A 149 0.16 -12.76 -33.54
CA MET A 149 1.36 -12.06 -33.08
C MET A 149 1.86 -12.64 -31.76
N PRO A 150 3.19 -12.73 -31.56
CA PRO A 150 3.76 -13.10 -30.27
C PRO A 150 3.46 -12.06 -29.18
N VAL A 151 3.11 -12.49 -27.96
CA VAL A 151 2.84 -11.58 -26.83
C VAL A 151 4.04 -10.72 -26.46
N GLY A 152 5.25 -11.18 -26.70
CA GLY A 152 6.48 -10.42 -26.48
C GLY A 152 6.59 -9.14 -27.32
N MET A 153 5.83 -9.03 -28.43
CA MET A 153 5.75 -7.83 -29.25
C MET A 153 4.71 -6.81 -28.75
N VAL A 154 3.75 -7.26 -27.93
CA VAL A 154 2.59 -6.48 -27.51
C VAL A 154 2.54 -6.24 -26.00
N MET A 155 3.37 -6.94 -25.24
CA MET A 155 3.47 -6.77 -23.79
C MET A 155 3.90 -5.37 -23.40
N SER A 156 3.46 -4.93 -22.24
CA SER A 156 3.97 -3.74 -21.57
C SER A 156 5.26 -4.09 -20.84
N ARG A 157 6.35 -3.41 -21.20
CA ARG A 157 7.63 -3.51 -20.48
C ARG A 157 7.56 -2.59 -19.27
N LEU A 158 7.54 -3.18 -18.08
CA LEU A 158 7.58 -2.39 -16.86
C LEU A 158 8.98 -1.80 -16.66
N PRO A 159 9.07 -0.55 -16.14
CA PRO A 159 10.34 -0.04 -15.67
C PRO A 159 10.95 -0.98 -14.61
N ASP A 160 12.26 -1.03 -14.49
CA ASP A 160 12.93 -1.89 -13.50
C ASP A 160 12.47 -1.62 -12.06
N MET A 161 12.03 -0.39 -11.77
CA MET A 161 11.48 0.01 -10.47
C MET A 161 10.03 -0.47 -10.23
N ALA A 162 9.38 -1.08 -11.19
CA ALA A 162 8.01 -1.58 -11.06
C ALA A 162 7.94 -3.08 -10.73
N ALA A 163 9.00 -3.65 -10.19
CA ALA A 163 9.07 -5.00 -9.65
C ALA A 163 9.59 -4.95 -8.21
N VAL A 164 9.28 -5.98 -7.42
CA VAL A 164 9.70 -6.09 -6.02
C VAL A 164 10.38 -7.44 -5.77
N GLY A 165 11.21 -7.50 -4.73
CA GLY A 165 11.74 -8.76 -4.20
C GLY A 165 10.82 -9.35 -3.13
N PRO A 166 11.00 -10.65 -2.77
CA PRO A 166 10.21 -11.31 -1.73
C PRO A 166 10.31 -10.65 -0.33
N GLU A 167 11.45 -10.04 -0.03
CA GLU A 167 11.71 -9.41 1.27
C GLU A 167 11.31 -7.92 1.32
N ASP A 168 10.86 -7.35 0.20
CA ASP A 168 10.33 -5.98 0.18
C ASP A 168 9.02 -5.90 0.98
N LEU A 169 8.65 -4.70 1.40
CA LEU A 169 7.42 -4.47 2.14
C LEU A 169 6.22 -4.31 1.20
N VAL A 170 5.05 -4.72 1.66
CA VAL A 170 3.78 -4.51 0.93
C VAL A 170 3.52 -3.03 0.66
N GLU A 171 3.99 -2.12 1.54
CA GLU A 171 3.94 -0.68 1.29
C GLU A 171 4.61 -0.30 -0.04
N THR A 172 5.77 -0.89 -0.35
CA THR A 172 6.49 -0.63 -1.62
C THR A 172 5.63 -1.05 -2.82
N VAL A 173 4.98 -2.22 -2.73
CA VAL A 173 4.05 -2.70 -3.78
C VAL A 173 2.92 -1.70 -4.01
N VAL A 174 2.27 -1.23 -2.93
CA VAL A 174 1.17 -0.26 -3.01
C VAL A 174 1.62 1.04 -3.68
N ARG A 175 2.79 1.55 -3.29
CA ARG A 175 3.36 2.77 -3.89
C ARG A 175 3.64 2.59 -5.39
N ILE A 176 4.19 1.46 -5.81
CA ILE A 176 4.43 1.14 -7.22
C ILE A 176 3.11 1.06 -8.00
N MET A 177 2.11 0.35 -7.47
CA MET A 177 0.79 0.24 -8.09
C MET A 177 0.15 1.62 -8.32
N LEU A 178 0.18 2.49 -7.30
CA LEU A 178 -0.39 3.84 -7.39
C LEU A 178 0.40 4.74 -8.36
N ALA A 179 1.73 4.70 -8.31
CA ALA A 179 2.58 5.54 -9.16
C ALA A 179 2.45 5.19 -10.66
N HIS A 180 2.24 3.93 -10.99
CA HIS A 180 2.21 3.43 -12.37
C HIS A 180 0.83 2.98 -12.85
N GLY A 181 -0.22 3.09 -12.01
CA GLY A 181 -1.58 2.68 -12.36
C GLY A 181 -1.71 1.18 -12.63
N LEU A 182 -0.94 0.35 -11.90
CA LEU A 182 -0.89 -1.10 -12.08
C LEU A 182 -1.92 -1.82 -11.20
N ASP A 183 -2.46 -2.92 -11.71
CA ASP A 183 -3.36 -3.80 -10.96
C ASP A 183 -2.64 -4.89 -10.17
N GLY A 184 -1.33 -5.01 -10.39
CA GLY A 184 -0.45 -5.92 -9.68
C GLY A 184 1.01 -5.71 -10.05
N VAL A 185 1.90 -6.30 -9.25
CA VAL A 185 3.35 -6.14 -9.35
C VAL A 185 4.00 -7.53 -9.36
N PRO A 186 4.93 -7.82 -10.29
CA PRO A 186 5.68 -9.06 -10.27
C PRO A 186 6.68 -9.07 -9.12
N VAL A 187 6.85 -10.25 -8.52
CA VAL A 187 7.88 -10.50 -7.51
C VAL A 187 9.02 -11.26 -8.18
N LEU A 188 10.21 -10.68 -8.12
CA LEU A 188 11.38 -11.22 -8.81
C LEU A 188 12.45 -11.67 -7.83
N SER A 189 13.16 -12.74 -8.19
CA SER A 189 14.41 -13.13 -7.53
C SER A 189 15.54 -12.15 -7.89
N PRO A 190 16.72 -12.22 -7.20
CA PRO A 190 17.90 -11.45 -7.58
C PRO A 190 18.37 -11.73 -9.03
N GLU A 191 18.11 -12.92 -9.55
CA GLU A 191 18.43 -13.36 -10.91
C GLU A 191 17.39 -12.89 -11.93
N ARG A 192 16.36 -12.11 -11.50
CA ARG A 192 15.22 -11.61 -12.29
C ARG A 192 14.26 -12.70 -12.75
N GLU A 193 14.24 -13.85 -12.10
CA GLU A 193 13.21 -14.86 -12.31
C GLU A 193 11.91 -14.47 -11.61
N VAL A 194 10.78 -14.79 -12.20
CA VAL A 194 9.46 -14.53 -11.61
C VAL A 194 9.18 -15.58 -10.54
N VAL A 195 9.08 -15.12 -9.28
CA VAL A 195 8.85 -15.98 -8.11
C VAL A 195 7.48 -15.75 -7.46
N GLY A 196 6.76 -14.71 -7.87
CA GLY A 196 5.46 -14.39 -7.31
C GLY A 196 4.76 -13.25 -8.05
N TRP A 197 3.56 -12.96 -7.56
CA TRP A 197 2.72 -11.86 -8.02
C TRP A 197 1.93 -11.28 -6.84
N VAL A 198 1.86 -9.97 -6.72
CA VAL A 198 1.00 -9.30 -5.75
C VAL A 198 -0.01 -8.45 -6.50
N GLY A 199 -1.28 -8.85 -6.47
CA GLY A 199 -2.38 -8.15 -7.10
C GLY A 199 -3.22 -7.32 -6.12
N LYS A 200 -4.02 -6.39 -6.63
CA LYS A 200 -4.97 -5.57 -5.84
C LYS A 200 -5.85 -6.40 -4.92
N THR A 201 -6.42 -7.49 -5.43
CA THR A 201 -7.33 -8.37 -4.67
C THR A 201 -6.63 -8.98 -3.46
N THR A 202 -5.34 -9.33 -3.58
CA THR A 202 -4.56 -9.86 -2.46
C THR A 202 -4.39 -8.79 -1.37
N ILE A 203 -4.08 -7.56 -1.76
CA ILE A 203 -3.93 -6.44 -0.83
C ILE A 203 -5.26 -6.14 -0.13
N LEU A 204 -6.37 -6.06 -0.87
CA LEU A 204 -7.69 -5.82 -0.29
C LEU A 204 -8.11 -6.92 0.69
N ARG A 205 -7.82 -8.19 0.38
CA ARG A 205 -8.08 -9.31 1.29
C ARG A 205 -7.30 -9.16 2.59
N ARG A 206 -6.01 -8.81 2.52
CA ARG A 206 -5.18 -8.57 3.71
C ARG A 206 -5.64 -7.39 4.54
N LEU A 207 -6.13 -6.33 3.90
CA LEU A 207 -6.75 -5.21 4.61
C LEU A 207 -7.99 -5.65 5.39
N LEU A 208 -8.84 -6.48 4.79
CA LEU A 208 -10.04 -6.98 5.45
C LEU A 208 -9.69 -7.90 6.63
N GLU A 209 -8.78 -8.87 6.43
CA GLU A 209 -8.28 -9.75 7.48
C GLU A 209 -7.72 -8.94 8.67
N ALA A 210 -6.91 -7.92 8.40
CA ALA A 210 -6.36 -7.05 9.43
C ALA A 210 -7.42 -6.21 10.17
N ALA A 211 -8.51 -5.85 9.50
CA ALA A 211 -9.63 -5.15 10.13
C ALA A 211 -10.45 -6.07 11.05
N ASP A 212 -10.62 -7.33 10.67
CA ASP A 212 -11.35 -8.32 11.48
C ASP A 212 -10.59 -8.68 12.78
N GLU A 213 -9.25 -8.77 12.73
CA GLU A 213 -8.39 -9.01 13.90
C GLU A 213 -8.47 -7.89 14.97
N ILE A 214 -8.89 -6.68 14.59
CA ILE A 214 -9.06 -5.54 15.52
C ILE A 214 -10.40 -5.63 16.28
N HIS A 215 -11.37 -6.37 15.76
CA HIS A 215 -12.73 -6.46 16.31
C HIS A 215 -12.96 -7.70 17.18
N GLU A 216 -11.99 -8.61 17.29
CA GLU A 216 -11.95 -9.70 18.27
C GLU A 216 -11.12 -9.34 19.52
#